data_df56d052223cdacf0b59d3391f070374
#
_entry.id   df56d052223cdacf0b59d3391f070374
#
_cell.length_a   1.000
_cell.length_b   1.000
_cell.length_c   1.000
_cell.angle_alpha   90.00
_cell.angle_beta   90.00
_cell.angle_gamma   90.00
#
_symmetry.space_group_name_H-M   'P 1'
#
loop_
_entity.id
_entity.type
_entity.pdbx_description
1 polymer ?
#
loop_
_entity_poly.entity_id
_entity_poly.type
_entity_poly.pdbx_seq_one_letter_code
_entity_poly.pdbx_strand_id
1 'polypeptide(L)'
;MGIYLNSVSPYTLYKSEVCSPYFVDKSQMLRELIPLAEVGNRHVCVTRPRRFGKTVMANMIGAFFGKDVASEDVFETLKISEFADYRRHLNQYNTIYIDFSVVDDECISYKEYIDEIKGNLKEDLKRGYPDIDFRENGSVREDLQRIFDGKKKNVLSLSLMNGIRYFICRL
;
A
#
# COMPACT_ATOMS: atom_id res chain seq x y z
N MET A 1 5.55 10.89 -7.21
CA MET A 1 4.33 10.09 -7.01
C MET A 1 4.29 9.07 -8.11
N GLY A 2 4.22 7.80 -7.77
CA GLY A 2 4.25 6.70 -8.71
C GLY A 2 2.87 6.10 -8.97
N ILE A 3 2.79 5.17 -9.90
CA ILE A 3 1.57 4.38 -10.16
C ILE A 3 1.32 3.46 -8.95
N TYR A 4 2.35 2.76 -8.51
CA TYR A 4 2.29 1.80 -7.40
C TYR A 4 3.03 2.28 -6.15
N LEU A 5 4.18 2.96 -6.30
CA LEU A 5 4.94 3.49 -5.17
C LEU A 5 4.33 4.82 -4.72
N ASN A 6 3.90 4.87 -3.46
CA ASN A 6 3.28 6.04 -2.85
C ASN A 6 2.11 6.60 -3.67
N SER A 7 1.29 5.70 -4.19
CA SER A 7 0.11 6.06 -4.97
C SER A 7 -0.90 6.85 -4.13
N VAL A 8 -1.48 7.88 -4.71
CA VAL A 8 -2.56 8.68 -4.11
C VAL A 8 -3.93 8.00 -4.20
N SER A 9 -4.05 7.04 -5.11
CA SER A 9 -5.34 6.38 -5.38
C SER A 9 -6.02 5.82 -4.13
N PRO A 10 -5.31 5.13 -3.20
CA PRO A 10 -5.93 4.63 -1.98
C PRO A 10 -6.57 5.74 -1.13
N TYR A 11 -5.91 6.89 -1.00
CA TYR A 11 -6.45 8.02 -0.25
C TYR A 11 -7.69 8.60 -0.90
N THR A 12 -7.63 8.85 -2.21
CA THR A 12 -8.76 9.42 -2.95
C THR A 12 -10.00 8.54 -2.84
N LEU A 13 -9.80 7.23 -3.02
CA LEU A 13 -10.88 6.25 -2.91
C LEU A 13 -11.41 6.14 -1.48
N TYR A 14 -10.52 6.07 -0.49
CA TYR A 14 -10.93 5.98 0.91
C TYR A 14 -11.66 7.23 1.39
N LYS A 15 -11.19 8.42 1.02
CA LYS A 15 -11.86 9.69 1.34
C LYS A 15 -13.27 9.75 0.78
N SER A 16 -13.46 9.28 -0.45
CA SER A 16 -14.80 9.18 -1.06
C SER A 16 -15.72 8.23 -0.27
N GLU A 17 -15.19 7.09 0.19
CA GLU A 17 -15.95 6.13 1.02
C GLU A 17 -16.33 6.72 2.38
N VAL A 18 -15.41 7.44 3.03
CA VAL A 18 -15.68 8.09 4.34
C VAL A 18 -16.81 9.11 4.24
N CYS A 19 -16.92 9.80 3.11
CA CYS A 19 -18.00 10.75 2.85
C CYS A 19 -19.35 10.07 2.52
N SER A 20 -19.37 8.75 2.36
CA SER A 20 -20.60 8.01 2.06
C SER A 20 -21.56 7.97 3.26
N PRO A 21 -22.90 8.15 3.06
CA PRO A 21 -23.87 8.11 4.15
C PRO A 21 -23.97 6.75 4.85
N TYR A 22 -23.47 5.70 4.23
CA TYR A 22 -23.48 4.34 4.78
C TYR A 22 -22.07 3.86 5.21
N PHE A 23 -21.14 4.79 5.39
CA PHE A 23 -19.80 4.47 5.81
C PHE A 23 -19.79 3.82 7.20
N VAL A 24 -19.06 2.71 7.31
CA VAL A 24 -18.81 2.02 8.58
C VAL A 24 -17.34 2.15 8.92
N ASP A 25 -17.04 2.90 9.96
CA ASP A 25 -15.66 3.09 10.42
C ASP A 25 -15.07 1.79 10.98
N LYS A 26 -14.06 1.28 10.28
CA LYS A 26 -13.25 0.12 10.66
C LYS A 26 -11.80 0.49 10.96
N SER A 27 -11.51 1.77 11.15
CA SER A 27 -10.15 2.29 11.33
C SER A 27 -9.45 1.73 12.58
N GLN A 28 -10.20 1.24 13.56
CA GLN A 28 -9.62 0.56 14.72
C GLN A 28 -8.77 -0.67 14.36
N MET A 29 -8.99 -1.28 13.18
CA MET A 29 -8.13 -2.36 12.69
C MET A 29 -6.67 -1.92 12.51
N LEU A 30 -6.42 -0.65 12.26
CA LEU A 30 -5.06 -0.11 12.13
C LEU A 30 -4.25 -0.28 13.42
N ARG A 31 -4.90 -0.29 14.60
CA ARG A 31 -4.23 -0.56 15.89
C ARG A 31 -3.55 -1.92 15.91
N GLU A 32 -4.16 -2.92 15.28
CA GLU A 32 -3.61 -4.27 15.20
C GLU A 32 -2.48 -4.36 14.14
N LEU A 33 -2.52 -3.49 13.13
CA LEU A 33 -1.53 -3.47 12.05
C LEU A 33 -0.27 -2.67 12.40
N ILE A 34 -0.40 -1.62 13.20
CA ILE A 34 0.72 -0.75 13.60
C ILE A 34 1.88 -1.56 14.23
N PRO A 35 1.68 -2.40 15.25
CA PRO A 35 2.76 -3.19 15.83
C PRO A 35 3.41 -4.15 14.83
N LEU A 36 2.62 -4.67 13.87
CA LEU A 36 3.14 -5.57 12.84
C LEU A 36 4.00 -4.82 11.83
N ALA A 37 3.64 -3.58 11.50
CA ALA A 37 4.45 -2.71 10.66
C ALA A 37 5.78 -2.32 11.33
N GLU A 38 5.81 -2.17 12.65
CA GLU A 38 7.03 -1.86 13.42
C GLU A 38 8.03 -3.01 13.46
N VAL A 39 7.55 -4.23 13.68
CA VAL A 39 8.43 -5.42 13.85
C VAL A 39 9.09 -5.82 12.54
N GLY A 40 8.51 -5.44 11.39
CA GLY A 40 8.99 -5.85 10.07
C GLY A 40 8.81 -7.34 9.78
N ASN A 41 8.94 -7.69 8.51
CA ASN A 41 8.92 -9.08 8.03
C ASN A 41 7.68 -9.90 8.46
N ARG A 42 6.51 -9.26 8.54
CA ARG A 42 5.24 -9.87 8.89
C ARG A 42 4.30 -9.85 7.70
N HIS A 43 3.68 -11.00 7.44
CA HIS A 43 2.65 -11.13 6.41
C HIS A 43 1.29 -11.16 7.10
N VAL A 44 0.42 -10.23 6.73
CA VAL A 44 -0.97 -10.20 7.20
C VAL A 44 -1.88 -10.53 6.05
N CYS A 45 -2.74 -11.51 6.25
CA CYS A 45 -3.74 -11.90 5.27
C CYS A 45 -5.13 -11.63 5.86
N VAL A 46 -5.88 -10.73 5.23
CA VAL A 46 -7.26 -10.44 5.61
C VAL A 46 -8.22 -11.16 4.68
N THR A 47 -8.88 -12.18 5.21
CA THR A 47 -9.89 -12.95 4.48
C THR A 47 -11.28 -12.51 4.89
N ARG A 48 -12.11 -12.14 3.93
CA ARG A 48 -13.52 -11.76 4.14
C ARG A 48 -14.34 -12.21 2.92
N PRO A 49 -15.60 -12.52 3.07
CA PRO A 49 -16.51 -12.78 1.95
C PRO A 49 -16.53 -11.61 0.96
N ARG A 50 -17.05 -11.86 -0.25
CA ARG A 50 -17.27 -10.77 -1.22
C ARG A 50 -18.22 -9.73 -0.62
N ARG A 51 -18.04 -8.44 -0.98
CA ARG A 51 -18.85 -7.30 -0.54
C ARG A 51 -18.71 -6.91 0.94
N PHE A 52 -17.73 -7.46 1.66
CA PHE A 52 -17.43 -7.09 3.06
C PHE A 52 -16.37 -5.99 3.20
N GLY A 53 -16.20 -5.15 2.17
CA GLY A 53 -15.36 -3.95 2.24
C GLY A 53 -13.84 -4.23 2.23
N LYS A 54 -13.37 -5.32 1.59
CA LYS A 54 -11.93 -5.62 1.48
C LYS A 54 -11.15 -4.50 0.78
N THR A 55 -11.67 -4.00 -0.34
CA THR A 55 -11.05 -2.90 -1.10
C THR A 55 -11.01 -1.62 -0.26
N VAL A 56 -12.11 -1.30 0.43
CA VAL A 56 -12.16 -0.15 1.34
C VAL A 56 -11.12 -0.25 2.44
N MET A 57 -10.92 -1.45 3.02
CA MET A 57 -9.90 -1.68 4.03
C MET A 57 -8.48 -1.52 3.47
N ALA A 58 -8.21 -1.99 2.27
CA ALA A 58 -6.91 -1.81 1.65
C ALA A 58 -6.65 -0.35 1.30
N ASN A 59 -7.65 0.37 0.78
CA ASN A 59 -7.56 1.80 0.55
C ASN A 59 -7.31 2.55 1.87
N MET A 60 -7.98 2.19 2.96
CA MET A 60 -7.73 2.72 4.30
C MET A 60 -6.27 2.52 4.73
N ILE A 61 -5.74 1.31 4.57
CA ILE A 61 -4.36 0.99 4.95
C ILE A 61 -3.38 1.79 4.09
N GLY A 62 -3.57 1.84 2.77
CA GLY A 62 -2.74 2.62 1.85
C GLY A 62 -2.77 4.12 2.15
N ALA A 63 -3.97 4.67 2.44
CA ALA A 63 -4.15 6.06 2.82
C ALA A 63 -3.50 6.39 4.17
N PHE A 64 -3.56 5.48 5.14
CA PHE A 64 -3.00 5.69 6.47
C PHE A 64 -1.47 5.67 6.48
N PHE A 65 -0.88 4.65 5.88
CA PHE A 65 0.57 4.48 5.94
C PHE A 65 1.32 5.28 4.88
N GLY A 66 0.71 5.60 3.74
CA GLY A 66 1.36 6.21 2.58
C GLY A 66 1.99 7.58 2.87
N LYS A 67 3.31 7.70 2.65
CA LYS A 67 4.12 8.87 3.02
C LYS A 67 3.81 10.14 2.24
N ASP A 68 3.52 10.01 0.95
CA ASP A 68 3.31 11.16 0.06
C ASP A 68 1.85 11.62 0.00
N VAL A 69 1.06 11.18 0.98
CA VAL A 69 -0.36 11.48 1.10
C VAL A 69 -0.57 12.29 2.37
N ALA A 70 -1.34 13.36 2.30
CA ALA A 70 -1.77 14.14 3.46
C ALA A 70 -3.20 13.72 3.83
N SER A 71 -3.33 12.65 4.61
CA SER A 71 -4.62 12.04 4.95
C SER A 71 -5.11 12.35 6.37
N GLU A 72 -4.46 13.28 7.05
CA GLU A 72 -4.78 13.68 8.42
C GLU A 72 -6.24 14.14 8.54
N ASP A 73 -6.74 14.88 7.58
CA ASP A 73 -8.13 15.37 7.50
C ASP A 73 -9.18 14.25 7.60
N VAL A 74 -8.87 13.08 7.07
CA VAL A 74 -9.74 11.92 7.12
C VAL A 74 -9.62 11.19 8.45
N PHE A 75 -8.38 10.89 8.88
CA PHE A 75 -8.16 10.00 10.03
C PHE A 75 -8.40 10.68 11.38
N GLU A 76 -8.34 12.00 11.49
CA GLU A 76 -8.68 12.73 12.71
C GLU A 76 -10.15 12.56 13.13
N THR A 77 -11.04 12.29 12.20
CA THR A 77 -12.47 12.11 12.44
C THR A 77 -12.87 10.66 12.73
N LEU A 78 -11.93 9.73 12.59
CA LEU A 78 -12.18 8.29 12.72
C LEU A 78 -11.71 7.74 14.08
N LYS A 79 -12.22 6.58 14.46
CA LYS A 79 -11.93 5.92 15.75
C LYS A 79 -10.45 5.65 15.99
N ILE A 80 -9.62 5.55 14.96
CA ILE A 80 -8.18 5.41 15.12
C ILE A 80 -7.55 6.62 15.82
N SER A 81 -8.13 7.81 15.70
CA SER A 81 -7.63 9.02 16.34
C SER A 81 -7.60 8.96 17.86
N GLU A 82 -8.39 8.06 18.46
CA GLU A 82 -8.39 7.80 19.90
C GLU A 82 -7.13 7.03 20.37
N PHE A 83 -6.38 6.45 19.43
CA PHE A 83 -5.17 5.72 19.73
C PHE A 83 -3.97 6.67 19.78
N ALA A 84 -3.32 6.79 20.94
CA ALA A 84 -2.30 7.82 21.22
C ALA A 84 -1.16 7.85 20.19
N ASP A 85 -0.73 6.68 19.71
CA ASP A 85 0.41 6.55 18.80
C ASP A 85 0.04 6.64 17.31
N TYR A 86 -1.23 6.84 16.95
CA TYR A 86 -1.64 6.78 15.54
C TYR A 86 -0.91 7.82 14.68
N ARG A 87 -0.67 9.04 15.19
CA ARG A 87 0.01 10.12 14.46
C ARG A 87 1.47 9.80 14.16
N ARG A 88 2.11 8.96 14.98
CA ARG A 88 3.48 8.50 14.76
C ARG A 88 3.62 7.63 13.51
N HIS A 89 2.53 7.00 13.09
CA HIS A 89 2.51 6.08 11.95
C HIS A 89 1.77 6.63 10.74
N LEU A 90 0.95 7.66 10.94
CA LEU A 90 0.19 8.30 9.88
C LEU A 90 1.13 8.94 8.85
N ASN A 91 1.01 8.50 7.60
CA ASN A 91 1.79 8.99 6.46
C ASN A 91 3.32 8.91 6.62
N GLN A 92 3.83 7.85 7.28
CA GLN A 92 5.25 7.69 7.56
C GLN A 92 5.97 6.66 6.71
N TYR A 93 5.27 5.91 5.86
CA TYR A 93 5.84 4.77 5.16
C TYR A 93 5.79 4.95 3.65
N ASN A 94 6.87 4.54 2.97
CA ASN A 94 6.78 4.34 1.53
C ASN A 94 5.92 3.09 1.27
N THR A 95 4.82 3.24 0.57
CA THR A 95 3.87 2.16 0.32
C THR A 95 3.91 1.73 -1.13
N ILE A 96 3.90 0.43 -1.36
CA ILE A 96 3.68 -0.16 -2.69
C ILE A 96 2.25 -0.70 -2.67
N TYR A 97 1.37 -0.07 -3.45
CA TYR A 97 -0.03 -0.45 -3.56
C TYR A 97 -0.32 -1.00 -4.95
N ILE A 98 -0.69 -2.27 -5.02
CA ILE A 98 -1.01 -2.96 -6.28
C ILE A 98 -2.41 -3.56 -6.19
N ASP A 99 -3.29 -3.15 -7.09
CA ASP A 99 -4.61 -3.77 -7.26
C ASP A 99 -4.58 -4.71 -8.47
N PHE A 100 -4.54 -6.00 -8.22
CA PHE A 100 -4.54 -7.04 -9.26
C PHE A 100 -5.93 -7.27 -9.88
N SER A 101 -6.94 -6.49 -9.52
CA SER A 101 -8.27 -6.58 -10.15
C SER A 101 -8.39 -5.71 -11.41
N VAL A 102 -7.48 -4.79 -11.57
CA VAL A 102 -7.43 -3.91 -12.74
C VAL A 102 -6.50 -4.55 -13.75
N VAL A 103 -7.04 -5.01 -14.85
CA VAL A 103 -6.29 -5.56 -15.99
C VAL A 103 -6.43 -4.56 -17.13
N ASP A 104 -5.32 -4.20 -17.75
CA ASP A 104 -5.35 -3.37 -18.96
C ASP A 104 -6.00 -4.14 -20.11
N ASP A 105 -6.88 -3.47 -20.86
CA ASP A 105 -7.61 -4.07 -22.00
C ASP A 105 -6.68 -4.56 -23.12
N GLU A 106 -5.44 -4.07 -23.15
CA GLU A 106 -4.41 -4.48 -24.13
C GLU A 106 -3.66 -5.75 -23.73
N CYS A 107 -3.78 -6.21 -22.48
CA CYS A 107 -3.11 -7.41 -22.00
C CYS A 107 -3.75 -8.69 -22.55
N ILE A 108 -3.06 -9.39 -23.43
CA ILE A 108 -3.54 -10.64 -24.05
C ILE A 108 -3.28 -11.86 -23.15
N SER A 109 -2.30 -11.77 -22.24
CA SER A 109 -1.93 -12.89 -21.36
C SER A 109 -1.63 -12.44 -19.93
N TYR A 110 -1.81 -13.37 -19.00
CA TYR A 110 -1.44 -13.16 -17.59
C TYR A 110 0.06 -12.81 -17.43
N LYS A 111 0.90 -13.34 -18.28
CA LYS A 111 2.34 -13.06 -18.27
C LYS A 111 2.61 -11.59 -18.62
N GLU A 112 2.01 -11.10 -19.67
CA GLU A 112 2.13 -9.69 -20.09
C GLU A 112 1.64 -8.75 -18.99
N TYR A 113 0.49 -9.03 -18.41
CA TYR A 113 -0.05 -8.28 -17.28
C TYR A 113 0.92 -8.19 -16.09
N ILE A 114 1.52 -9.31 -15.70
CA ILE A 114 2.50 -9.32 -14.60
C ILE A 114 3.80 -8.60 -14.99
N ASP A 115 4.24 -8.72 -16.24
CA ASP A 115 5.44 -8.06 -16.70
C ASP A 115 5.24 -6.54 -16.82
N GLU A 116 4.06 -6.08 -17.17
CA GLU A 116 3.67 -4.67 -17.13
C GLU A 116 3.69 -4.12 -15.69
N ILE A 117 3.05 -4.80 -14.73
CA ILE A 117 3.10 -4.40 -13.32
C ILE A 117 4.54 -4.29 -12.83
N LYS A 118 5.39 -5.27 -13.16
CA LYS A 118 6.81 -5.23 -12.77
C LYS A 118 7.55 -4.06 -13.44
N GLY A 119 7.25 -3.79 -14.70
CA GLY A 119 7.84 -2.67 -15.45
C GLY A 119 7.52 -1.34 -14.77
N ASN A 120 6.25 -1.05 -14.60
CA ASN A 120 5.76 0.16 -13.96
C ASN A 120 6.29 0.32 -12.52
N LEU A 121 6.33 -0.77 -11.74
CA LEU A 121 6.89 -0.73 -10.38
C LEU A 121 8.39 -0.43 -10.40
N LYS A 122 9.15 -0.99 -11.33
CA LYS A 122 10.58 -0.69 -11.46
C LYS A 122 10.83 0.78 -11.81
N GLU A 123 10.02 1.36 -12.69
CA GLU A 123 10.11 2.78 -13.02
C GLU A 123 9.80 3.66 -11.81
N ASP A 124 8.77 3.30 -11.05
CA ASP A 124 8.42 4.00 -9.82
C ASP A 124 9.56 3.92 -8.78
N LEU A 125 10.17 2.74 -8.61
CA LEU A 125 11.30 2.56 -7.70
C LEU A 125 12.52 3.38 -8.12
N LYS A 126 12.87 3.40 -9.41
CA LYS A 126 13.97 4.22 -9.94
C LYS A 126 13.74 5.71 -9.71
N ARG A 127 12.49 6.16 -9.93
CA ARG A 127 12.11 7.56 -9.71
C ARG A 127 12.08 7.93 -8.22
N GLY A 128 11.61 7.03 -7.37
CA GLY A 128 11.50 7.25 -5.93
C GLY A 128 12.82 7.17 -5.18
N TYR A 129 13.80 6.47 -5.75
CA TYR A 129 15.11 6.23 -5.13
C TYR A 129 16.26 6.47 -6.13
N PRO A 130 16.46 7.73 -6.60
CA PRO A 130 17.44 8.05 -7.64
C PRO A 130 18.89 7.79 -7.20
N ASP A 131 19.17 7.75 -5.91
CA ASP A 131 20.51 7.50 -5.36
C ASP A 131 20.90 6.02 -5.34
N ILE A 132 19.98 5.13 -5.73
CA ILE A 132 20.25 3.68 -5.73
C ILE A 132 20.58 3.25 -7.16
N ASP A 133 21.72 2.56 -7.29
CA ASP A 133 22.13 1.94 -8.55
C ASP A 133 21.33 0.65 -8.79
N PHE A 134 20.31 0.74 -9.65
CA PHE A 134 19.48 -0.39 -10.06
C PHE A 134 20.11 -1.09 -11.27
N ARG A 135 20.17 -2.42 -11.25
CA ARG A 135 20.60 -3.20 -12.42
C ARG A 135 19.56 -3.14 -13.53
N GLU A 136 20.01 -2.97 -14.76
CA GLU A 136 19.11 -2.93 -15.94
C GLU A 136 18.20 -4.15 -16.04
N ASN A 137 18.76 -5.35 -15.83
CA ASN A 137 18.04 -6.62 -15.90
C ASN A 137 17.78 -7.24 -14.51
N GLY A 138 17.84 -6.45 -13.46
CA GLY A 138 17.53 -6.90 -12.09
C GLY A 138 16.07 -7.31 -11.94
N SER A 139 15.79 -8.20 -11.03
CA SER A 139 14.40 -8.50 -10.64
C SER A 139 13.87 -7.42 -9.66
N VAL A 140 12.55 -7.24 -9.62
CA VAL A 140 11.90 -6.37 -8.60
C VAL A 140 12.35 -6.72 -7.18
N ARG A 141 12.55 -8.01 -6.89
CA ARG A 141 13.05 -8.47 -5.59
C ARG A 141 14.46 -7.94 -5.29
N GLU A 142 15.36 -7.98 -6.28
CA GLU A 142 16.72 -7.44 -6.13
C GLU A 142 16.70 -5.92 -5.95
N ASP A 143 15.82 -5.23 -6.67
CA ASP A 143 15.65 -3.79 -6.56
C ASP A 143 15.16 -3.39 -5.16
N LEU A 144 14.16 -4.09 -4.64
CA LEU A 144 13.67 -3.89 -3.27
C LEU A 144 14.75 -4.22 -2.22
N GLN A 145 15.53 -5.29 -2.43
CA GLN A 145 16.64 -5.62 -1.52
C GLN A 145 17.71 -4.52 -1.49
N ARG A 146 18.05 -3.92 -2.63
CA ARG A 146 18.99 -2.80 -2.71
C ARG A 146 18.47 -1.55 -1.97
N ILE A 147 17.17 -1.26 -2.08
CA ILE A 147 16.54 -0.17 -1.32
C ILE A 147 16.68 -0.43 0.19
N PHE A 148 16.44 -1.66 0.60
CA PHE A 148 16.53 -2.06 2.00
C PHE A 148 17.98 -1.97 2.53
N ASP A 149 18.96 -2.48 1.78
CA ASP A 149 20.37 -2.46 2.14
C ASP A 149 20.94 -1.02 2.14
N GLY A 150 20.40 -0.14 1.31
CA GLY A 150 20.77 1.26 1.22
C GLY A 150 20.32 2.15 2.39
N LYS A 151 19.92 1.60 3.52
CA LYS A 151 19.48 2.29 4.76
C LYS A 151 18.17 3.10 4.65
N LYS A 152 17.44 3.03 3.56
CA LYS A 152 16.10 3.64 3.46
C LYS A 152 15.04 2.66 4.00
N LYS A 153 15.11 2.40 5.30
CA LYS A 153 14.17 1.56 6.06
C LYS A 153 12.80 2.26 6.05
N ASN A 154 11.73 1.56 5.96
CA ASN A 154 10.31 1.93 5.98
C ASN A 154 9.63 1.84 4.61
N VAL A 155 9.78 0.71 3.94
CA VAL A 155 8.93 0.36 2.79
C VAL A 155 7.88 -0.64 3.24
N LEU A 156 6.63 -0.35 2.97
CA LEU A 156 5.49 -1.20 3.27
C LEU A 156 4.86 -1.64 1.95
N SER A 157 4.74 -2.93 1.72
CA SER A 157 4.09 -3.43 0.53
C SER A 157 2.66 -3.84 0.82
N LEU A 158 1.73 -3.27 0.07
CA LEU A 158 0.31 -3.57 0.09
C LEU A 158 -0.10 -4.14 -1.25
N SER A 159 -0.67 -5.33 -1.24
CA SER A 159 -1.16 -5.98 -2.45
C SER A 159 -2.62 -6.35 -2.31
N LEU A 160 -3.44 -5.88 -3.24
CA LEU A 160 -4.84 -6.27 -3.41
C LEU A 160 -4.93 -7.38 -4.44
N MET A 161 -5.33 -8.57 -4.01
CA MET A 161 -5.71 -9.64 -4.93
C MET A 161 -7.22 -9.86 -4.88
N ASN A 162 -7.87 -9.96 -6.02
CA ASN A 162 -9.28 -10.35 -6.10
C ASN A 162 -9.48 -11.68 -5.39
N GLY A 163 -10.11 -11.58 -4.24
CA GLY A 163 -10.64 -12.71 -3.50
C GLY A 163 -10.00 -13.03 -2.16
N ILE A 164 -8.72 -12.82 -1.87
CA ILE A 164 -8.23 -13.50 -0.67
C ILE A 164 -7.08 -12.86 0.11
N ARG A 165 -6.20 -11.97 -0.38
CA ARG A 165 -4.98 -11.69 0.39
C ARG A 165 -4.53 -10.23 0.36
N TYR A 166 -4.43 -9.63 1.52
CA TYR A 166 -3.59 -8.46 1.74
C TYR A 166 -2.25 -8.91 2.31
N PHE A 167 -1.17 -8.43 1.75
CA PHE A 167 0.15 -8.63 2.34
C PHE A 167 0.66 -7.27 2.84
N ILE A 168 0.91 -7.20 4.13
CA ILE A 168 1.74 -6.15 4.68
C ILE A 168 3.10 -6.79 4.90
N CYS A 169 4.07 -6.40 4.10
CA CYS A 169 5.44 -6.79 4.28
C CYS A 169 6.26 -5.51 4.51
N ARG A 170 6.95 -5.42 5.62
CA ARG A 170 8.01 -4.45 5.79
C ARG A 170 9.26 -5.11 5.22
N LEU A 171 9.73 -4.56 4.12
CA LEU A 171 11.02 -4.90 3.56
C LEU A 171 12.13 -4.26 4.37
#